data_c734db937db230251e29b82f11e9cff1
#
_entry.id   c734db937db230251e29b82f11e9cff1
#
_cell.length_a   1.000
_cell.length_b   1.000
_cell.length_c   1.000
_cell.angle_alpha   90.00
_cell.angle_beta   90.00
_cell.angle_gamma   90.00
#
_symmetry.space_group_name_H-M   'P 1'
#
loop_
_entity.id
_entity.type
_entity.pdbx_description
1 polymer ?
#
loop_
_entity_poly.entity_id
_entity_poly.type
_entity_poly.pdbx_seq_one_letter_code
_entity_poly.pdbx_strand_id
1 'polypeptide(L)'
;MSREPREVVEDFFDRMEDDDRRPTIGELFAEDAVITVPGTRFEGPDAPEEMLDFFGPPRYEWAAKEFDRWITTGPHVVSLGTLYGVDAAGEEFDDIRYVDVYEVREGLIRRLDIYNDFAAEGVVE
;
A
#
# COMPACT_ATOMS: atom_id res chain seq x y z
N MET A 1 -13.99 18.92 -10.48
CA MET A 1 -13.02 19.16 -9.39
C MET A 1 -12.41 17.86 -8.95
N SER A 2 -11.11 17.89 -8.67
CA SER A 2 -10.43 16.72 -8.20
C SER A 2 -10.73 16.45 -6.74
N ARG A 3 -10.70 15.18 -6.37
CA ARG A 3 -10.87 14.77 -4.97
C ARG A 3 -9.64 15.20 -4.17
N GLU A 4 -9.84 15.46 -2.88
CA GLU A 4 -8.74 15.76 -1.98
C GLU A 4 -7.81 14.55 -1.85
N PRO A 5 -6.49 14.75 -1.69
CA PRO A 5 -5.55 13.64 -1.58
C PRO A 5 -5.92 12.61 -0.52
N ARG A 6 -6.34 13.05 0.66
CA ARG A 6 -6.72 12.14 1.72
C ARG A 6 -7.92 11.27 1.35
N GLU A 7 -8.90 11.82 0.66
CA GLU A 7 -10.08 11.06 0.23
C GLU A 7 -9.69 9.94 -0.72
N VAL A 8 -8.77 10.21 -1.64
CA VAL A 8 -8.29 9.19 -2.58
C VAL A 8 -7.58 8.05 -1.85
N VAL A 9 -6.73 8.39 -0.89
CA VAL A 9 -6.00 7.38 -0.11
C VAL A 9 -6.94 6.58 0.79
N GLU A 10 -7.95 7.23 1.38
CA GLU A 10 -8.95 6.51 2.15
C GLU A 10 -9.71 5.50 1.28
N ASP A 11 -10.11 5.90 0.06
CA ASP A 11 -10.75 4.99 -0.88
C ASP A 11 -9.82 3.83 -1.26
N PHE A 12 -8.54 4.12 -1.44
CA PHE A 12 -7.56 3.07 -1.72
C PHE A 12 -7.53 2.01 -0.61
N PHE A 13 -7.48 2.43 0.65
CA PHE A 13 -7.47 1.49 1.77
C PHE A 13 -8.79 0.73 1.89
N ASP A 14 -9.92 1.40 1.67
CA ASP A 14 -11.22 0.74 1.70
C ASP A 14 -11.31 -0.37 0.65
N ARG A 15 -10.79 -0.12 -0.55
CA ARG A 15 -10.77 -1.14 -1.61
C ARG A 15 -9.79 -2.26 -1.31
N MET A 16 -8.64 -1.94 -0.70
CA MET A 16 -7.64 -2.95 -0.35
C MET A 16 -8.15 -3.94 0.70
N GLU A 17 -9.04 -3.50 1.59
CA GLU A 17 -9.62 -4.35 2.63
C GLU A 17 -10.79 -5.20 2.12
N ASP A 18 -11.31 -4.93 0.94
CA ASP A 18 -12.47 -5.62 0.36
C ASP A 18 -12.00 -6.50 -0.80
N ASP A 19 -12.09 -7.82 -0.64
CA ASP A 19 -11.61 -8.78 -1.64
C ASP A 19 -12.25 -8.55 -3.01
N ASP A 20 -13.52 -8.14 -3.05
CA ASP A 20 -14.25 -7.91 -4.31
C ASP A 20 -13.82 -6.61 -4.99
N ARG A 21 -13.41 -5.61 -4.21
CA ARG A 21 -13.04 -4.30 -4.74
C ARG A 21 -11.54 -4.12 -4.94
N ARG A 22 -10.73 -4.94 -4.31
CA ARG A 22 -9.26 -4.83 -4.40
C ARG A 22 -8.76 -4.80 -5.85
N PRO A 23 -9.28 -5.61 -6.76
CA PRO A 23 -8.81 -5.57 -8.16
C PRO A 23 -9.08 -4.24 -8.87
N THR A 24 -9.92 -3.37 -8.30
CA THR A 24 -10.28 -2.09 -8.91
C THR A 24 -9.38 -0.93 -8.49
N ILE A 25 -8.37 -1.16 -7.66
CA ILE A 25 -7.53 -0.06 -7.16
C ILE A 25 -6.80 0.69 -8.26
N GLY A 26 -6.57 0.05 -9.41
CA GLY A 26 -5.95 0.70 -10.57
C GLY A 26 -6.68 1.96 -11.02
N GLU A 27 -7.98 2.04 -10.77
CA GLU A 27 -8.78 3.23 -11.12
C GLU A 27 -8.37 4.47 -10.34
N LEU A 28 -7.67 4.30 -9.22
CA LEU A 28 -7.22 5.39 -8.36
C LEU A 28 -5.82 5.90 -8.72
N PHE A 29 -5.15 5.26 -9.67
CA PHE A 29 -3.77 5.57 -10.03
C PHE A 29 -3.69 6.23 -11.40
N ALA A 30 -2.71 7.13 -11.55
CA ALA A 30 -2.38 7.70 -12.87
C ALA A 30 -1.79 6.61 -13.76
N GLU A 31 -1.90 6.76 -15.08
CA GLU A 31 -1.35 5.80 -16.04
C GLU A 31 0.17 5.66 -15.94
N ASP A 32 0.84 6.73 -15.55
CA ASP A 32 2.29 6.77 -15.40
C ASP A 32 2.74 6.66 -13.94
N ALA A 33 1.89 6.10 -13.10
CA ALA A 33 2.18 6.00 -11.67
C ALA A 33 3.44 5.18 -11.40
N VAL A 34 4.13 5.56 -10.32
CA VAL A 34 5.31 4.85 -9.82
C VAL A 34 4.97 4.30 -8.45
N ILE A 35 5.22 3.03 -8.24
CA ILE A 35 5.04 2.38 -6.94
C ILE A 35 6.37 1.73 -6.56
N THR A 36 6.92 2.11 -5.40
CA THR A 36 8.10 1.44 -4.87
C THR A 36 7.73 0.62 -3.65
N VAL A 37 8.34 -0.53 -3.54
CA VAL A 37 8.21 -1.43 -2.39
C VAL A 37 9.63 -1.81 -1.95
N PRO A 38 9.81 -2.39 -0.76
CA PRO A 38 11.16 -2.80 -0.36
C PRO A 38 11.80 -3.72 -1.39
N GLY A 39 12.85 -3.24 -2.03
CA GLY A 39 13.64 -4.02 -2.98
C GLY A 39 13.23 -3.97 -4.43
N THR A 40 12.10 -3.32 -4.78
CA THR A 40 11.71 -3.26 -6.19
C THR A 40 10.84 -2.04 -6.51
N ARG A 41 10.53 -1.87 -7.78
CA ARG A 41 9.80 -0.70 -8.28
C ARG A 41 8.93 -1.11 -9.45
N PHE A 42 7.71 -0.57 -9.50
CA PHE A 42 6.77 -0.79 -10.59
C PHE A 42 6.40 0.56 -11.20
N GLU A 43 6.28 0.63 -12.51
CA GLU A 43 5.90 1.87 -13.23
C GLU A 43 4.90 1.57 -14.33
N GLY A 44 4.03 2.55 -14.58
CA GLY A 44 3.12 2.51 -15.71
C GLY A 44 1.74 1.97 -15.34
N PRO A 45 0.91 1.69 -16.36
CA PRO A 45 -0.49 1.31 -16.11
C PRO A 45 -0.66 -0.02 -15.39
N ASP A 46 0.32 -0.89 -15.43
CA ASP A 46 0.25 -2.19 -14.76
C ASP A 46 0.82 -2.17 -13.33
N ALA A 47 1.37 -1.03 -12.88
CA ALA A 47 2.00 -0.94 -11.57
C ALA A 47 1.07 -1.35 -10.41
N PRO A 48 -0.21 -0.93 -10.36
CA PRO A 48 -1.09 -1.36 -9.28
C PRO A 48 -1.29 -2.88 -9.24
N GLU A 49 -1.46 -3.51 -10.40
CA GLU A 49 -1.62 -4.97 -10.48
C GLU A 49 -0.34 -5.69 -10.06
N GLU A 50 0.81 -5.20 -10.52
CA GLU A 50 2.10 -5.76 -10.13
C GLU A 50 2.33 -5.66 -8.62
N MET A 51 1.90 -4.54 -8.02
CA MET A 51 1.97 -4.38 -6.57
C MET A 51 1.10 -5.42 -5.86
N LEU A 52 -0.12 -5.66 -6.34
CA LEU A 52 -1.00 -6.66 -5.74
C LEU A 52 -0.38 -8.06 -5.83
N ASP A 53 0.27 -8.37 -6.95
CA ASP A 53 0.94 -9.66 -7.11
C ASP A 53 2.16 -9.80 -6.19
N PHE A 54 2.80 -8.68 -5.85
CA PHE A 54 3.96 -8.66 -4.96
C PHE A 54 3.57 -8.96 -3.51
N PHE A 55 2.42 -8.44 -3.06
CA PHE A 55 1.97 -8.63 -1.68
C PHE A 55 1.02 -9.84 -1.60
N GLY A 56 1.09 -10.57 -0.49
CA GLY A 56 0.28 -11.75 -0.27
C GLY A 56 1.05 -13.03 -0.56
N PRO A 57 0.36 -14.15 -0.73
CA PRO A 57 1.00 -15.44 -1.00
C PRO A 57 1.78 -15.41 -2.31
N PRO A 58 2.97 -16.03 -2.35
CA PRO A 58 3.56 -16.90 -1.30
C PRO A 58 4.40 -16.19 -0.23
N ARG A 59 4.50 -14.85 -0.25
CA ARG A 59 5.38 -14.13 0.68
C ARG A 59 4.86 -14.21 2.12
N TYR A 60 3.55 -14.11 2.30
CA TYR A 60 2.86 -14.30 3.58
C TYR A 60 1.42 -14.68 3.27
N GLU A 61 0.71 -15.25 4.23
CA GLU A 61 -0.67 -15.66 3.98
C GLU A 61 -1.60 -14.47 3.88
N TRP A 62 -1.53 -13.55 4.86
CA TRP A 62 -2.30 -12.31 4.83
C TRP A 62 -1.67 -11.29 5.77
N ALA A 63 -1.96 -10.03 5.52
CA ALA A 63 -1.55 -8.93 6.39
C ALA A 63 -2.61 -7.85 6.39
N ALA A 64 -2.73 -7.17 7.52
CA ALA A 64 -3.63 -6.04 7.70
C ALA A 64 -2.91 -4.92 8.41
N LYS A 65 -3.47 -3.71 8.33
CA LYS A 65 -2.86 -2.52 8.91
C LYS A 65 -3.60 -2.09 10.16
N GLU A 66 -2.82 -1.62 11.14
CA GLU A 66 -3.33 -0.91 12.28
C GLU A 66 -2.79 0.52 12.16
N PHE A 67 -3.69 1.48 11.90
CA PHE A 67 -3.29 2.85 11.64
C PHE A 67 -2.92 3.57 12.94
N ASP A 68 -1.76 4.24 12.94
CA ASP A 68 -1.34 5.06 14.07
C ASP A 68 -1.65 6.53 13.79
N ARG A 69 -1.19 7.04 12.64
CA ARG A 69 -1.47 8.43 12.29
C ARG A 69 -1.33 8.66 10.80
N TRP A 70 -1.95 9.75 10.34
CA TRP A 70 -1.88 10.21 8.97
C TRP A 70 -1.40 11.65 8.96
N ILE A 71 -0.51 11.98 8.03
CA ILE A 71 0.00 13.32 7.83
C ILE A 71 -0.34 13.74 6.40
N THR A 72 -1.02 14.87 6.25
CA THR A 72 -1.38 15.38 4.93
C THR A 72 -0.78 16.76 4.75
N THR A 73 -0.03 16.94 3.66
CA THR A 73 0.57 18.24 3.34
C THR A 73 0.63 18.40 1.81
N GLY A 74 -0.09 19.40 1.28
CA GLY A 74 -0.19 19.61 -0.16
C GLY A 74 -0.69 18.35 -0.86
N PRO A 75 -0.01 17.87 -1.91
CA PRO A 75 -0.42 16.66 -2.62
C PRO A 75 -0.01 15.37 -1.90
N HIS A 76 0.66 15.45 -0.76
CA HIS A 76 1.24 14.28 -0.10
C HIS A 76 0.38 13.82 1.07
N VAL A 77 0.22 12.50 1.18
CA VAL A 77 -0.43 11.84 2.32
C VAL A 77 0.54 10.78 2.82
N VAL A 78 0.81 10.79 4.12
CA VAL A 78 1.69 9.81 4.75
C VAL A 78 0.86 9.03 5.76
N SER A 79 0.88 7.71 5.65
CA SER A 79 0.20 6.81 6.57
C SER A 79 1.25 6.03 7.34
N LEU A 80 1.18 6.07 8.67
CA LEU A 80 2.11 5.37 9.55
C LEU A 80 1.33 4.45 10.49
N GLY A 81 1.92 3.32 10.81
CA GLY A 81 1.31 2.38 11.74
C GLY A 81 2.06 1.07 11.76
N THR A 82 1.33 0.00 12.04
CA THR A 82 1.90 -1.34 12.11
C THR A 82 1.08 -2.32 11.28
N LEU A 83 1.72 -3.43 10.93
CA LEU A 83 1.11 -4.53 10.20
C LEU A 83 1.05 -5.74 11.11
N TYR A 84 0.01 -6.55 10.95
CA TYR A 84 -0.15 -7.83 11.64
C TYR A 84 -0.77 -8.83 10.67
N GLY A 85 -0.61 -10.11 10.97
CA GLY A 85 -1.15 -11.14 10.09
C GLY A 85 -0.55 -12.49 10.34
N VAL A 86 -0.43 -13.29 9.26
CA VAL A 86 0.11 -14.64 9.29
C VAL A 86 1.14 -14.78 8.19
N ASP A 87 2.33 -15.26 8.53
CA ASP A 87 3.42 -15.41 7.57
C ASP A 87 3.26 -16.67 6.71
N ALA A 88 4.23 -16.91 5.81
CA ALA A 88 4.16 -18.05 4.89
C ALA A 88 4.27 -19.41 5.59
N ALA A 89 4.79 -19.44 6.81
CA ALA A 89 4.90 -20.66 7.61
C ALA A 89 3.67 -20.90 8.49
N GLY A 90 2.67 -20.01 8.43
CA GLY A 90 1.46 -20.12 9.23
C GLY A 90 1.60 -19.54 10.63
N GLU A 91 2.67 -18.79 10.89
CA GLU A 91 2.87 -18.16 12.20
C GLU A 91 2.33 -16.74 12.22
N GLU A 92 1.72 -16.36 13.34
CA GLU A 92 1.21 -15.01 13.53
C GLU A 92 2.36 -14.03 13.72
N PHE A 93 2.21 -12.83 13.15
CA PHE A 93 3.13 -11.72 13.39
C PHE A 93 2.34 -10.44 13.68
N ASP A 94 2.97 -9.52 14.38
CA ASP A 94 2.37 -8.22 14.68
C ASP A 94 3.48 -7.17 14.86
N ASP A 95 3.05 -5.94 15.10
CA ASP A 95 3.96 -4.83 15.42
C ASP A 95 5.04 -4.58 14.35
N ILE A 96 4.73 -4.86 13.10
CA ILE A 96 5.64 -4.59 11.98
C ILE A 96 5.41 -3.16 11.53
N ARG A 97 6.39 -2.30 11.67
CA ARG A 97 6.25 -0.89 11.30
C ARG A 97 6.11 -0.72 9.80
N TYR A 98 5.26 0.22 9.40
CA TYR A 98 5.16 0.61 8.00
C TYR A 98 5.04 2.13 7.88
N VAL A 99 5.47 2.65 6.73
CA VAL A 99 5.25 4.03 6.30
C VAL A 99 4.91 3.98 4.82
N ASP A 100 3.75 4.50 4.47
CA ASP A 100 3.34 4.63 3.06
C ASP A 100 3.26 6.11 2.73
N VAL A 101 3.93 6.54 1.66
CA VAL A 101 3.93 7.93 1.22
C VAL A 101 3.25 8.01 -0.14
N TYR A 102 2.16 8.77 -0.21
CA TYR A 102 1.36 8.95 -1.43
C TYR A 102 1.54 10.35 -1.98
N GLU A 103 1.68 10.47 -3.28
CA GLU A 103 1.54 11.75 -3.99
C GLU A 103 0.27 11.66 -4.84
N VAL A 104 -0.68 12.55 -4.58
CA VAL A 104 -1.98 12.58 -5.27
C VAL A 104 -2.11 13.92 -5.99
N ARG A 105 -2.33 13.86 -7.30
CA ARG A 105 -2.55 15.07 -8.11
C ARG A 105 -3.74 14.81 -9.03
N GLU A 106 -4.60 15.81 -9.15
CA GLU A 106 -5.78 15.74 -10.02
C GLU A 106 -6.67 14.53 -9.68
N GLY A 107 -6.73 14.17 -8.39
CA GLY A 107 -7.58 13.08 -7.93
C GLY A 107 -7.03 11.68 -8.16
N LEU A 108 -5.79 11.56 -8.62
CA LEU A 108 -5.15 10.26 -8.88
C LEU A 108 -3.83 10.12 -8.14
N ILE A 109 -3.53 8.91 -7.69
CA ILE A 109 -2.24 8.60 -7.06
C ILE A 109 -1.20 8.52 -8.17
N ARG A 110 -0.21 9.40 -8.11
CA ARG A 110 0.89 9.42 -9.07
C ARG A 110 2.11 8.67 -8.58
N ARG A 111 2.27 8.62 -7.26
CA ARG A 111 3.40 7.92 -6.68
C ARG A 111 3.00 7.34 -5.32
N LEU A 112 3.46 6.12 -5.06
CA LEU A 112 3.29 5.45 -3.78
C LEU A 112 4.62 4.81 -3.42
N ASP A 113 5.19 5.23 -2.31
CA ASP A 113 6.42 4.64 -1.78
C ASP A 113 6.07 3.90 -0.50
N ILE A 114 6.33 2.61 -0.47
CA ILE A 114 5.98 1.70 0.63
C ILE A 114 7.24 1.26 1.34
N TYR A 115 7.29 1.49 2.66
CA TYR A 115 8.39 1.07 3.52
C TYR A 115 7.83 0.24 4.68
N ASN A 116 8.47 -0.86 5.00
CA ASN A 116 8.07 -1.66 6.15
C ASN A 116 9.21 -2.52 6.65
N ASP A 117 9.05 -3.06 7.86
CA ASP A 117 10.06 -3.87 8.54
C ASP A 117 9.89 -5.38 8.30
N PHE A 118 9.10 -5.80 7.33
CA PHE A 118 8.87 -7.23 7.09
C PHE A 118 10.16 -8.04 7.01
N ALA A 119 11.12 -7.59 6.22
CA ALA A 119 12.37 -8.32 6.04
C ALA A 119 13.23 -8.26 7.30
N ALA A 120 13.28 -7.09 7.96
CA ALA A 120 14.06 -6.90 9.19
C ALA A 120 13.56 -7.78 10.33
N GLU A 121 12.23 -8.02 10.38
CA GLU A 121 11.62 -8.83 11.43
C GLU A 121 11.43 -10.30 11.01
N GLY A 122 11.95 -10.68 9.83
CA GLY A 122 11.91 -12.06 9.38
C GLY A 122 10.57 -12.57 8.88
N VAL A 123 9.61 -11.67 8.60
CA VAL A 123 8.30 -12.07 8.05
C VAL A 123 8.43 -12.48 6.59
N VAL A 124 9.28 -11.80 5.83
CA VAL A 124 9.61 -12.13 4.44
C VAL A 124 11.11 -12.20 4.27
N GLU A 125 11.56 -12.84 3.21
CA GLU A 125 12.98 -12.95 2.88
C GLU A 125 13.52 -11.70 2.19
#